data_1b4e4b9f8120f2890d3a4fc2229f8937
#
_entry.id   1b4e4b9f8120f2890d3a4fc2229f8937
#
_cell.length_a   1.000
_cell.length_b   1.000
_cell.length_c   1.000
_cell.angle_alpha   90.00
_cell.angle_beta   90.00
_cell.angle_gamma   90.00
#
_symmetry.space_group_name_H-M   'P 1'
#
loop_
_entity.id
_entity.type
_entity.pdbx_description
1 polymer ?
#
loop_
_entity_poly.entity_id
_entity_poly.type
_entity_poly.pdbx_seq_one_letter_code
_entity_poly.pdbx_strand_id
1 'polypeptide(L)'
;MAIVIVATLVPVPEHRDAVIAALETAQGKAHAAEDGTLLYALHEGRDGRLVMIEKFADDAALAAHSAGGALAELVAALDGKLSAPMDVQVLTPHPAGLAAKGTL
;
A
#
# COMPACT_ATOMS: atom_id res chain seq x y z
N MET A 1 17.09 2.87 7.15
CA MET A 1 16.32 1.81 7.79
C MET A 1 14.99 1.68 7.07
N ALA A 2 14.64 0.48 6.70
CA ALA A 2 13.41 0.22 5.97
C ALA A 2 12.16 0.53 6.82
N ILE A 3 11.09 0.92 6.15
CA ILE A 3 9.80 1.18 6.76
C ILE A 3 8.77 0.28 6.07
N VAL A 4 7.89 -0.34 6.85
CA VAL A 4 6.80 -1.15 6.34
C VAL A 4 5.48 -0.45 6.63
N ILE A 5 4.59 -0.43 5.65
CA ILE A 5 3.23 0.08 5.82
C ILE A 5 2.24 -1.02 5.52
N VAL A 6 1.21 -1.09 6.36
CA VAL A 6 0.03 -1.91 6.12
C VAL A 6 -1.17 -0.98 6.01
N ALA A 7 -1.71 -0.87 4.81
CA ALA A 7 -2.89 -0.04 4.54
C ALA A 7 -4.09 -0.95 4.29
N THR A 8 -5.14 -0.78 5.10
CA THR A 8 -6.35 -1.59 5.01
C THR A 8 -7.51 -0.75 4.49
N LEU A 9 -8.18 -1.26 3.47
CA LEU A 9 -9.30 -0.61 2.82
C LEU A 9 -10.53 -1.50 2.87
N VAL A 10 -11.68 -0.89 3.17
CA VAL A 10 -12.98 -1.58 3.16
C VAL A 10 -13.83 -0.93 2.07
N PRO A 11 -13.92 -1.51 0.88
CA PRO A 11 -14.70 -0.93 -0.20
C PRO A 11 -16.20 -1.03 0.09
N VAL A 12 -16.95 -0.04 -0.38
CA VAL A 12 -18.40 -0.19 -0.54
C VAL A 12 -18.62 -1.35 -1.52
N PRO A 13 -19.48 -2.34 -1.21
CA PRO A 13 -19.58 -3.56 -2.01
C PRO A 13 -19.77 -3.35 -3.52
N GLU A 14 -20.62 -2.41 -3.92
CA GLU A 14 -20.85 -2.09 -5.32
C GLU A 14 -19.66 -1.44 -6.04
N HIS A 15 -18.68 -0.94 -5.29
CA HIS A 15 -17.47 -0.31 -5.83
C HIS A 15 -16.23 -1.17 -5.70
N ARG A 16 -16.36 -2.42 -5.22
CA ARG A 16 -15.23 -3.30 -4.96
C ARG A 16 -14.30 -3.46 -6.16
N ASP A 17 -14.85 -3.77 -7.33
CA ASP A 17 -14.04 -3.98 -8.54
C ASP A 17 -13.32 -2.70 -8.96
N ALA A 18 -13.97 -1.55 -8.84
CA ALA A 18 -13.36 -0.26 -9.14
C ALA A 18 -12.21 0.08 -8.16
N VAL A 19 -12.37 -0.26 -6.88
CA VAL A 19 -11.32 -0.07 -5.87
C VAL A 19 -10.13 -0.96 -6.17
N ILE A 20 -10.35 -2.24 -6.47
CA ILE A 20 -9.27 -3.17 -6.86
C ILE A 20 -8.53 -2.65 -8.09
N ALA A 21 -9.24 -2.23 -9.12
CA ALA A 21 -8.62 -1.70 -10.33
C ALA A 21 -7.78 -0.44 -10.07
N ALA A 22 -8.26 0.45 -9.20
CA ALA A 22 -7.51 1.65 -8.81
C ALA A 22 -6.23 1.28 -8.05
N LEU A 23 -6.28 0.30 -7.15
CA LEU A 23 -5.13 -0.18 -6.40
C LEU A 23 -4.10 -0.86 -7.31
N GLU A 24 -4.55 -1.67 -8.26
CA GLU A 24 -3.66 -2.31 -9.25
C GLU A 24 -2.97 -1.27 -10.15
N THR A 25 -3.69 -0.24 -10.55
CA THR A 25 -3.10 0.88 -11.31
C THR A 25 -2.03 1.59 -10.49
N ALA A 26 -2.31 1.87 -9.22
CA ALA A 26 -1.34 2.50 -8.31
C ALA A 26 -0.09 1.64 -8.12
N GLN A 27 -0.25 0.31 -8.00
CA GLN A 27 0.89 -0.61 -7.93
C GLN A 27 1.81 -0.46 -9.15
N GLY A 28 1.25 -0.52 -10.34
CA GLY A 28 2.03 -0.42 -11.56
C GLY A 28 2.78 0.92 -11.67
N LYS A 29 2.14 2.01 -11.30
CA LYS A 29 2.75 3.35 -11.34
C LYS A 29 3.85 3.51 -10.29
N ALA A 30 3.61 3.05 -9.07
CA ALA A 30 4.62 3.09 -8.01
C ALA A 30 5.85 2.25 -8.37
N HIS A 31 5.64 1.04 -8.90
CA HIS A 31 6.73 0.17 -9.34
C HIS A 31 7.58 0.83 -10.44
N ALA A 32 6.96 1.54 -11.37
CA ALA A 32 7.68 2.16 -12.48
C ALA A 32 8.42 3.44 -12.10
N ALA A 33 7.91 4.21 -11.14
CA ALA A 33 8.37 5.58 -10.88
C ALA A 33 9.10 5.78 -9.55
N GLU A 34 8.96 4.85 -8.59
CA GLU A 34 9.44 5.04 -7.22
C GLU A 34 10.55 4.06 -6.89
N ASP A 35 11.80 4.45 -7.12
CA ASP A 35 12.96 3.58 -6.93
C ASP A 35 13.13 3.10 -5.48
N GLY A 36 12.74 3.91 -4.51
CA GLY A 36 12.83 3.58 -3.09
C GLY A 36 11.67 2.75 -2.56
N THR A 37 10.63 2.53 -3.35
CA THR A 37 9.53 1.64 -3.01
C THR A 37 9.94 0.20 -3.33
N LEU A 38 10.24 -0.57 -2.30
CA LEU A 38 10.79 -1.93 -2.42
C LEU A 38 9.69 -2.99 -2.54
N LEU A 39 8.52 -2.70 -2.01
CA LEU A 39 7.34 -3.56 -2.08
C LEU A 39 6.09 -2.67 -2.07
N TYR A 40 5.15 -2.99 -2.92
CA TYR A 40 3.85 -2.33 -2.96
C TYR A 40 2.89 -3.35 -3.57
N ALA A 41 2.27 -4.17 -2.72
CA ALA A 41 1.57 -5.37 -3.14
C ALA A 41 0.20 -5.49 -2.48
N LEU A 42 -0.82 -5.65 -3.31
CA LEU A 42 -2.20 -5.80 -2.86
C LEU A 42 -2.48 -7.24 -2.43
N HIS A 43 -3.17 -7.35 -1.32
CA HIS A 43 -3.66 -8.60 -0.76
C HIS A 43 -5.15 -8.49 -0.47
N GLU A 44 -5.80 -9.63 -0.45
CA GLU A 44 -7.21 -9.72 -0.11
C GLU A 44 -7.37 -10.55 1.15
N GLY A 45 -8.00 -9.98 2.18
CA GLY A 45 -8.31 -10.68 3.40
C GLY A 45 -9.46 -11.67 3.21
N ARG A 46 -9.50 -12.69 4.05
CA ARG A 46 -10.61 -13.68 4.04
C ARG A 46 -11.96 -13.06 4.42
N ASP A 47 -11.92 -11.93 5.12
CA ASP A 47 -13.10 -11.13 5.49
C ASP A 47 -13.50 -10.13 4.40
N GLY A 48 -12.82 -10.11 3.26
CA GLY A 48 -13.09 -9.22 2.14
C GLY A 48 -12.39 -7.87 2.21
N ARG A 49 -11.61 -7.58 3.25
CA ARG A 49 -10.80 -6.37 3.30
C ARG A 49 -9.69 -6.44 2.26
N LEU A 50 -9.32 -5.29 1.74
CA LEU A 50 -8.18 -5.15 0.84
C LEU A 50 -7.01 -4.59 1.64
N VAL A 51 -5.84 -5.22 1.52
CA VAL A 51 -4.67 -4.87 2.31
C VAL A 51 -3.48 -4.64 1.38
N MET A 52 -2.98 -3.42 1.37
CA MET A 52 -1.74 -3.08 0.67
C MET A 52 -0.59 -3.23 1.65
N ILE A 53 0.36 -4.09 1.33
CA ILE A 53 1.60 -4.24 2.10
C ILE A 53 2.70 -3.53 1.34
N GLU A 54 3.41 -2.64 2.03
CA GLU A 54 4.35 -1.72 1.43
C GLU A 54 5.67 -1.75 2.19
N LYS A 55 6.77 -1.60 1.48
CA LYS A 55 8.10 -1.47 2.08
C LYS A 55 8.87 -0.37 1.35
N PHE A 56 9.44 0.52 2.11
CA PHE A 56 10.26 1.64 1.62
C PHE A 56 11.67 1.52 2.16
N ALA A 57 12.65 1.92 1.35
CA ALA A 57 14.05 1.80 1.71
C ALA A 57 14.43 2.63 2.95
N ASP A 58 13.83 3.82 3.09
CA ASP A 58 14.09 4.78 4.15
C ASP A 58 13.00 5.85 4.22
N ASP A 59 13.17 6.83 5.12
CA ASP A 59 12.23 7.95 5.27
C ASP A 59 12.10 8.79 3.99
N ALA A 60 13.19 8.97 3.26
CA ALA A 60 13.16 9.74 2.01
C ALA A 60 12.32 9.04 0.94
N ALA A 61 12.41 7.71 0.86
CA ALA A 61 11.61 6.90 -0.06
C ALA A 61 10.11 6.98 0.31
N LEU A 62 9.78 6.92 1.60
CA LEU A 62 8.40 7.10 2.05
C LEU A 62 7.88 8.50 1.73
N ALA A 63 8.69 9.54 1.95
CA ALA A 63 8.31 10.90 1.61
C ALA A 63 8.06 11.06 0.11
N ALA A 64 8.89 10.47 -0.73
CA ALA A 64 8.71 10.48 -2.19
C ALA A 64 7.40 9.79 -2.61
N HIS A 65 7.09 8.63 -2.01
CA HIS A 65 5.83 7.94 -2.25
C HIS A 65 4.62 8.79 -1.83
N SER A 66 4.68 9.38 -0.64
CA SER A 66 3.58 10.21 -0.10
C SER A 66 3.30 11.46 -0.92
N ALA A 67 4.31 12.02 -1.58
CA ALA A 67 4.19 13.19 -2.44
C ALA A 67 4.00 12.83 -3.92
N GLY A 68 4.03 11.55 -4.27
CA GLY A 68 4.04 11.09 -5.66
C GLY A 68 2.67 11.08 -6.33
N GLY A 69 2.70 11.06 -7.67
CA GLY A 69 1.50 11.05 -8.49
C GLY A 69 0.67 9.77 -8.36
N ALA A 70 1.31 8.63 -8.13
CA ALA A 70 0.62 7.35 -7.97
C ALA A 70 -0.37 7.40 -6.79
N LEU A 71 0.07 7.90 -5.64
CA LEU A 71 -0.80 8.02 -4.46
C LEU A 71 -1.88 9.07 -4.66
N ALA A 72 -1.55 10.22 -5.24
CA ALA A 72 -2.52 11.29 -5.51
C ALA A 72 -3.66 10.81 -6.41
N GLU A 73 -3.33 10.08 -7.47
CA GLU A 73 -4.32 9.50 -8.39
C GLU A 73 -5.16 8.42 -7.70
N LEU A 74 -4.54 7.60 -6.86
CA LEU A 74 -5.25 6.57 -6.10
C LEU A 74 -6.28 7.20 -5.15
N VAL A 75 -5.88 8.21 -4.39
CA VAL A 75 -6.78 8.90 -3.46
C VAL A 75 -7.98 9.49 -4.19
N ALA A 76 -7.74 10.13 -5.35
CA ALA A 76 -8.81 10.67 -6.17
C ALA A 76 -9.76 9.57 -6.69
N ALA A 77 -9.20 8.44 -7.13
CA ALA A 77 -9.98 7.31 -7.64
C ALA A 77 -10.81 6.60 -6.57
N LEU A 78 -10.41 6.68 -5.30
CA LEU A 78 -11.10 6.05 -4.17
C LEU A 78 -12.24 6.91 -3.60
N ASP A 79 -12.36 8.14 -4.03
CA ASP A 79 -13.36 9.07 -3.48
C ASP A 79 -14.78 8.48 -3.58
N GLY A 80 -15.48 8.44 -2.45
CA GLY A 80 -16.83 7.90 -2.35
C GLY A 80 -16.96 6.37 -2.47
N LYS A 81 -15.84 5.64 -2.55
CA LYS A 81 -15.86 4.19 -2.80
C LYS A 81 -15.49 3.33 -1.59
N LEU A 82 -15.07 3.94 -0.49
CA LEU A 82 -14.75 3.23 0.74
C LEU A 82 -15.84 3.41 1.77
N SER A 83 -16.14 2.35 2.53
CA SER A 83 -17.14 2.38 3.60
C SER A 83 -16.60 2.96 4.90
N ALA A 84 -15.28 3.13 5.00
CA ALA A 84 -14.58 3.74 6.13
C ALA A 84 -13.29 4.39 5.63
N PRO A 85 -12.69 5.33 6.38
CA PRO A 85 -11.38 5.86 6.05
C PRO A 85 -10.34 4.73 5.94
N MET A 86 -9.39 4.87 5.03
CA MET A 86 -8.28 3.93 4.91
C MET A 86 -7.47 3.91 6.21
N ASP A 87 -7.28 2.72 6.76
CA ASP A 87 -6.44 2.53 7.94
C ASP A 87 -4.99 2.32 7.50
N VAL A 88 -4.08 3.13 8.03
CA VAL A 88 -2.66 3.07 7.67
C VAL A 88 -1.83 2.85 8.93
N GLN A 89 -1.11 1.72 8.96
CA GLN A 89 -0.15 1.42 10.02
C GLN A 89 1.27 1.56 9.47
N VAL A 90 2.06 2.39 10.13
CA VAL A 90 3.48 2.57 9.80
C VAL A 90 4.31 1.77 10.80
N LEU A 91 5.09 0.83 10.29
CA LEU A 91 5.77 -0.18 11.08
C LEU A 91 7.28 -0.11 10.88
N THR A 92 8.02 -0.36 11.95
CA THR A 92 9.47 -0.52 11.90
C THR A 92 9.80 -2.00 11.95
N PRO A 93 10.53 -2.56 10.96
CA PRO A 93 10.95 -3.95 10.99
C PRO A 93 11.85 -4.25 12.19
N HIS A 94 11.69 -5.42 12.78
CA HIS A 94 12.57 -5.99 13.78
C HIS A 94 13.12 -7.33 13.28
N PRO A 95 14.13 -7.31 12.39
CA PRO A 95 14.67 -8.53 11.80
C PRO A 95 15.28 -9.45 12.86
N ALA A 96 14.94 -10.74 12.80
CA ALA A 96 15.47 -11.76 13.69
C ALA A 96 15.41 -13.13 13.01
N GLY A 97 16.24 -14.06 13.48
CA GLY A 97 16.31 -15.39 12.91
C GLY A 97 16.96 -15.39 11.53
N LEU A 98 16.48 -16.24 10.65
CA LEU A 98 16.98 -16.32 9.28
C LEU A 98 16.50 -15.10 8.47
N ALA A 99 17.40 -14.51 7.70
CA ALA A 99 17.10 -13.32 6.90
C ALA A 99 15.91 -13.54 5.96
N ALA A 100 15.82 -14.73 5.36
CA ALA A 100 14.74 -15.03 4.42
C ALA A 100 13.35 -15.19 5.07
N LYS A 101 13.29 -15.30 6.38
CA LYS A 101 12.03 -15.55 7.13
C LYS A 101 11.76 -14.53 8.23
N GLY A 102 12.75 -13.81 8.66
CA GLY A 102 12.68 -12.92 9.81
C GLY A 102 12.35 -11.47 9.50
N THR A 103 12.18 -11.13 8.23
CA THR A 103 11.81 -9.79 7.77
C THR A 103 11.21 -9.85 6.37
N LEU A 104 10.49 -8.81 5.99
CA LEU A 104 10.02 -8.67 4.62
C LEU A 104 11.17 -8.35 3.67
#